data_26acc73931f5202177929d72bca7fd57
#
_entry.id   26acc73931f5202177929d72bca7fd57
#
_cell.length_a   1.000
_cell.length_b   1.000
_cell.length_c   1.000
_cell.angle_alpha   90.00
_cell.angle_beta   90.00
_cell.angle_gamma   90.00
#
_symmetry.space_group_name_H-M   'P 1'
#
loop_
_entity.id
_entity.type
_entity.pdbx_description
1 polymer ?
#
loop_
_entity_poly.entity_id
_entity_poly.type
_entity_poly.pdbx_seq_one_letter_code
_entity_poly.pdbx_strand_id
1 'polypeptide(L)'
;MEPKRSKKARVEKDFSLDYYVFNIEENHQNLKEAFTSPDVIFWKEAVNDEMKSLIYNRTWKLVDLPSGCKIIGCNWVLRKQLKPDGSIDKFKVRLVAKGFKKKADLDFFDTFSPVTRIISIRLLIAIAAAIFDSKIHQMDVKTVFLNGDLKEEIFMDKPKGFVELGQESKVCKLTKSLYGLKQAPKQWHEKFDFYMI
;
A
#
# COMPACT_ATOMS: atom_id res chain seq x y z
N MET A 1 -34.89 16.88 -11.93
CA MET A 1 -34.83 15.74 -12.88
C MET A 1 -33.66 14.88 -12.42
N GLU A 2 -33.93 13.79 -11.70
CA GLU A 2 -32.89 12.87 -11.24
C GLU A 2 -32.36 12.02 -12.40
N PRO A 3 -31.02 11.80 -12.50
CA PRO A 3 -30.47 10.99 -13.56
C PRO A 3 -30.79 9.50 -13.31
N LYS A 4 -31.54 8.90 -14.23
CA LYS A 4 -31.83 7.46 -14.21
C LYS A 4 -30.52 6.65 -14.34
N ARG A 5 -30.09 5.98 -13.27
CA ARG A 5 -29.04 4.96 -13.32
C ARG A 5 -29.53 3.79 -14.19
N SER A 6 -28.88 3.57 -15.33
CA SER A 6 -29.14 2.37 -16.13
C SER A 6 -28.64 1.15 -15.36
N LYS A 7 -29.55 0.25 -15.01
CA LYS A 7 -29.22 -1.09 -14.48
C LYS A 7 -28.70 -1.95 -15.63
N LYS A 8 -27.40 -1.89 -15.94
CA LYS A 8 -26.78 -2.93 -16.75
C LYS A 8 -26.78 -4.23 -15.96
N ALA A 9 -27.44 -5.26 -16.49
CA ALA A 9 -27.36 -6.60 -15.93
C ALA A 9 -25.87 -7.03 -15.80
N ARG A 10 -25.50 -7.51 -14.64
CA ARG A 10 -24.14 -8.01 -14.37
C ARG A 10 -24.02 -9.35 -15.09
N VAL A 11 -23.34 -9.38 -16.23
CA VAL A 11 -22.97 -10.63 -16.89
C VAL A 11 -21.83 -11.22 -16.10
N GLU A 12 -22.04 -12.38 -15.52
CA GLU A 12 -20.94 -13.17 -14.93
C GLU A 12 -19.94 -13.51 -16.02
N LYS A 13 -18.72 -13.06 -15.88
CA LYS A 13 -17.63 -13.45 -16.79
C LYS A 13 -17.16 -14.83 -16.33
N ASP A 14 -17.37 -15.81 -17.20
CA ASP A 14 -16.77 -17.13 -17.05
C ASP A 14 -15.27 -17.01 -17.37
N PHE A 15 -14.43 -17.21 -16.35
CA PHE A 15 -12.97 -17.19 -16.44
C PHE A 15 -12.39 -18.61 -16.55
N SER A 16 -13.18 -19.61 -16.92
CA SER A 16 -12.84 -21.03 -16.79
C SER A 16 -11.77 -21.55 -17.76
N LEU A 17 -11.28 -20.75 -18.74
CA LEU A 17 -10.42 -21.32 -19.78
C LEU A 17 -8.99 -20.76 -19.89
N ASP A 18 -8.63 -19.65 -19.22
CA ASP A 18 -7.29 -19.05 -19.46
C ASP A 18 -6.56 -18.49 -18.21
N TYR A 19 -7.04 -18.73 -17.01
CA TYR A 19 -6.34 -18.32 -15.80
C TYR A 19 -6.14 -19.50 -14.86
N TYR A 20 -4.91 -20.00 -14.78
CA TYR A 20 -4.48 -20.76 -13.62
C TYR A 20 -4.52 -19.84 -12.42
N VAL A 21 -5.62 -19.87 -11.67
CA VAL A 21 -5.65 -19.31 -10.33
C VAL A 21 -4.77 -20.22 -9.50
N PHE A 22 -3.50 -19.87 -9.34
CA PHE A 22 -2.68 -20.46 -8.31
C PHE A 22 -3.35 -20.08 -6.98
N ASN A 23 -4.06 -21.02 -6.40
CA ASN A 23 -4.50 -20.94 -5.02
C ASN A 23 -3.24 -20.85 -4.17
N ILE A 24 -2.88 -19.64 -3.80
CA ILE A 24 -1.78 -19.39 -2.86
C ILE A 24 -2.35 -19.68 -1.48
N GLU A 25 -2.47 -20.95 -1.14
CA GLU A 25 -3.10 -21.43 0.11
C GLU A 25 -2.30 -21.14 1.37
N GLU A 26 -1.14 -20.49 1.29
CA GLU A 26 -0.27 -20.27 2.46
C GLU A 26 0.14 -18.81 2.69
N ASN A 27 -0.78 -17.87 2.60
CA ASN A 27 -0.53 -16.56 3.17
C ASN A 27 -0.95 -16.57 4.64
N HIS A 28 0.02 -16.46 5.55
CA HIS A 28 -0.28 -16.32 6.97
C HIS A 28 -1.20 -15.12 7.20
N GLN A 29 -2.30 -15.33 7.94
CA GLN A 29 -3.27 -14.28 8.21
C GLN A 29 -2.78 -13.26 9.22
N ASN A 30 -1.79 -13.62 10.05
CA ASN A 30 -1.24 -12.74 11.08
C ASN A 30 0.21 -13.08 11.44
N LEU A 31 0.89 -12.14 12.12
CA LEU A 31 2.28 -12.31 12.56
C LEU A 31 2.49 -13.51 13.48
N LYS A 32 1.53 -13.81 14.36
CA LYS A 32 1.65 -14.91 15.30
C LYS A 32 1.77 -16.24 14.56
N GLU A 33 0.94 -16.43 13.55
CA GLU A 33 0.94 -17.61 12.70
C GLU A 33 2.25 -17.71 11.89
N ALA A 34 2.69 -16.62 11.27
CA ALA A 34 3.95 -16.57 10.55
C ALA A 34 5.16 -16.92 11.45
N PHE A 35 5.15 -16.45 12.70
CA PHE A 35 6.25 -16.68 13.63
C PHE A 35 6.24 -18.07 14.28
N THR A 36 5.19 -18.84 14.10
CA THR A 36 5.13 -20.27 14.48
C THR A 36 5.37 -21.21 13.28
N SER A 37 5.51 -20.68 12.08
CA SER A 37 5.75 -21.45 10.85
C SER A 37 7.21 -21.87 10.70
N PRO A 38 7.53 -22.89 9.87
CA PRO A 38 8.90 -23.26 9.53
C PRO A 38 9.71 -22.09 8.94
N ASP A 39 9.06 -21.14 8.28
CA ASP A 39 9.66 -19.99 7.62
C ASP A 39 9.89 -18.79 8.56
N VAL A 40 9.85 -18.98 9.87
CA VAL A 40 9.89 -17.89 10.88
C VAL A 40 11.08 -16.95 10.70
N ILE A 41 12.23 -17.45 10.31
CA ILE A 41 13.46 -16.65 10.14
C ILE A 41 13.24 -15.62 9.00
N PHE A 42 12.74 -16.07 7.87
CA PHE A 42 12.47 -15.22 6.71
C PHE A 42 11.36 -14.19 6.98
N TRP A 43 10.32 -14.58 7.72
CA TRP A 43 9.28 -13.65 8.13
C TRP A 43 9.78 -12.58 9.07
N LYS A 44 10.62 -12.93 10.05
CA LYS A 44 11.26 -11.95 10.96
C LYS A 44 12.15 -10.98 10.22
N GLU A 45 12.94 -11.46 9.27
CA GLU A 45 13.77 -10.62 8.41
C GLU A 45 12.91 -9.63 7.61
N ALA A 46 11.87 -10.11 6.92
CA ALA A 46 10.97 -9.28 6.12
C ALA A 46 10.22 -8.23 6.96
N VAL A 47 9.80 -8.58 8.19
CA VAL A 47 9.18 -7.61 9.12
C VAL A 47 10.19 -6.55 9.57
N ASN A 48 11.41 -6.94 9.88
CA ASN A 48 12.46 -6.01 10.29
C ASN A 48 12.84 -5.05 9.16
N ASP A 49 12.88 -5.54 7.92
CA ASP A 49 13.19 -4.70 6.76
C ASP A 49 12.08 -3.68 6.47
N GLU A 50 10.82 -4.08 6.60
CA GLU A 50 9.71 -3.12 6.50
C GLU A 50 9.77 -2.09 7.63
N MET A 51 10.05 -2.50 8.89
CA MET A 51 10.20 -1.56 10.00
C MET A 51 11.37 -0.60 9.81
N LYS A 52 12.53 -1.08 9.36
CA LYS A 52 13.66 -0.21 9.03
C LYS A 52 13.29 0.81 7.96
N SER A 53 12.55 0.39 6.93
CA SER A 53 12.06 1.26 5.88
C SER A 53 11.11 2.35 6.42
N LEU A 54 10.16 1.98 7.29
CA LEU A 54 9.22 2.90 7.92
C LEU A 54 9.94 3.94 8.80
N ILE A 55 10.92 3.51 9.57
CA ILE A 55 11.74 4.38 10.43
C ILE A 55 12.63 5.31 9.59
N TYR A 56 13.31 4.78 8.58
CA TYR A 56 14.15 5.54 7.66
C TYR A 56 13.38 6.67 6.97
N ASN A 57 12.17 6.37 6.52
CA ASN A 57 11.27 7.35 5.89
C ASN A 57 10.61 8.28 6.91
N ARG A 58 10.85 8.11 8.21
CA ARG A 58 10.22 8.92 9.27
C ARG A 58 8.69 8.94 9.11
N THR A 59 8.10 7.76 8.91
CA THR A 59 6.67 7.62 8.55
C THR A 59 5.74 8.16 9.63
N TRP A 60 6.17 8.16 10.90
CA TRP A 60 5.40 8.72 12.03
C TRP A 60 6.29 9.29 13.13
N LYS A 61 5.66 10.00 14.03
CA LYS A 61 6.23 10.41 15.34
C LYS A 61 5.37 9.83 16.45
N LEU A 62 5.98 9.42 17.56
CA LEU A 62 5.25 9.00 18.75
C LEU A 62 4.82 10.24 19.54
N VAL A 63 3.51 10.35 19.79
CA VAL A 63 2.90 11.47 20.49
C VAL A 63 1.84 10.96 21.46
N ASP A 64 1.50 11.77 22.44
CA ASP A 64 0.30 11.55 23.25
C ASP A 64 -0.92 11.86 22.39
N LEU A 65 -1.99 11.07 22.55
CA LEU A 65 -3.21 11.28 21.77
C LEU A 65 -3.91 12.56 22.20
N PRO A 66 -4.11 13.54 21.29
CA PRO A 66 -4.88 14.73 21.62
C PRO A 66 -6.33 14.38 21.94
N SER A 67 -6.93 15.15 22.88
CA SER A 67 -8.33 14.96 23.29
C SER A 67 -9.28 15.05 22.09
N GLY A 68 -10.21 14.10 21.97
CA GLY A 68 -11.20 14.03 20.88
C GLY A 68 -10.69 13.41 19.57
N CYS A 69 -9.41 13.11 19.43
CA CYS A 69 -8.88 12.48 18.24
C CYS A 69 -9.18 10.97 18.19
N LYS A 70 -9.43 10.48 16.96
CA LYS A 70 -9.70 9.06 16.72
C LYS A 70 -8.43 8.35 16.25
N ILE A 71 -8.20 7.17 16.80
CA ILE A 71 -7.09 6.30 16.39
C ILE A 71 -7.58 5.32 15.34
N ILE A 72 -6.81 5.13 14.27
CA ILE A 72 -7.00 4.04 13.31
C ILE A 72 -6.06 2.90 13.67
N GLY A 73 -6.54 1.67 13.53
CA GLY A 73 -5.69 0.48 13.70
C GLY A 73 -4.77 0.27 12.49
N CYS A 74 -3.81 -0.62 12.65
CA CYS A 74 -2.98 -1.14 11.56
C CYS A 74 -2.92 -2.67 11.61
N ASN A 75 -2.49 -3.25 10.49
CA ASN A 75 -2.25 -4.69 10.38
C ASN A 75 -0.99 -4.94 9.56
N TRP A 76 -0.31 -6.04 9.88
CA TRP A 76 0.72 -6.62 9.04
C TRP A 76 0.07 -7.45 7.93
N VAL A 77 0.46 -7.21 6.70
CA VAL A 77 0.09 -8.02 5.54
C VAL A 77 1.33 -8.77 5.10
N LEU A 78 1.22 -10.10 5.14
CA LEU A 78 2.32 -11.02 4.83
C LEU A 78 2.01 -11.73 3.50
N ARG A 79 2.97 -11.82 2.62
CA ARG A 79 2.83 -12.48 1.32
C ARG A 79 4.11 -13.18 0.90
N LYS A 80 4.02 -14.45 0.52
CA LYS A 80 5.08 -15.15 -0.22
C LYS A 80 4.99 -14.72 -1.70
N GLN A 81 6.07 -14.28 -2.26
CA GLN A 81 6.17 -14.01 -3.71
C GLN A 81 6.81 -15.22 -4.36
N LEU A 82 6.14 -15.77 -5.36
CA LEU A 82 6.62 -16.96 -6.07
C LEU A 82 7.28 -16.57 -7.40
N LYS A 83 8.26 -17.35 -7.81
CA LYS A 83 8.82 -17.34 -9.16
C LYS A 83 7.89 -18.06 -10.14
N PRO A 84 8.09 -17.92 -11.46
CA PRO A 84 7.30 -18.62 -12.47
C PRO A 84 7.32 -20.16 -12.34
N ASP A 85 8.37 -20.73 -11.73
CA ASP A 85 8.52 -22.17 -11.47
C ASP A 85 7.79 -22.64 -10.20
N GLY A 86 7.11 -21.73 -9.48
CA GLY A 86 6.39 -22.01 -8.24
C GLY A 86 7.28 -21.98 -6.98
N SER A 87 8.60 -21.86 -7.11
CA SER A 87 9.47 -21.70 -5.95
C SER A 87 9.31 -20.33 -5.29
N ILE A 88 9.60 -20.24 -3.97
CA ILE A 88 9.53 -18.98 -3.23
C ILE A 88 10.66 -18.07 -3.72
N ASP A 89 10.31 -16.88 -4.19
CA ASP A 89 11.25 -15.82 -4.55
C ASP A 89 11.63 -15.02 -3.31
N LYS A 90 10.63 -14.50 -2.59
CA LYS A 90 10.85 -13.73 -1.37
C LYS A 90 9.62 -13.66 -0.47
N PHE A 91 9.87 -13.40 0.79
CA PHE A 91 8.86 -13.05 1.78
C PHE A 91 8.66 -11.54 1.78
N LYS A 92 7.43 -11.10 1.62
CA LYS A 92 7.09 -9.68 1.54
C LYS A 92 6.12 -9.32 2.68
N VAL A 93 6.48 -8.32 3.44
CA VAL A 93 5.66 -7.81 4.54
C VAL A 93 5.37 -6.34 4.30
N ARG A 94 4.18 -5.91 4.68
CA ARG A 94 3.78 -4.50 4.67
C ARG A 94 2.96 -4.16 5.89
N LEU A 95 3.22 -3.00 6.47
CA LEU A 95 2.34 -2.41 7.45
C LEU A 95 1.23 -1.64 6.73
N VAL A 96 -0.03 -1.97 7.04
CA VAL A 96 -1.21 -1.41 6.38
C VAL A 96 -2.11 -0.74 7.40
N ALA A 97 -2.39 0.55 7.22
CA ALA A 97 -3.33 1.28 8.04
C ALA A 97 -4.78 0.89 7.70
N LYS A 98 -5.65 0.82 8.71
CA LYS A 98 -7.08 0.53 8.51
C LYS A 98 -7.85 1.79 8.08
N GLY A 99 -7.42 2.41 6.99
CA GLY A 99 -7.99 3.65 6.44
C GLY A 99 -9.45 3.55 5.99
N PHE A 100 -9.98 2.34 5.79
CA PHE A 100 -11.38 2.13 5.43
C PHE A 100 -12.38 2.59 6.52
N LYS A 101 -11.92 2.74 7.77
CA LYS A 101 -12.73 3.26 8.87
C LYS A 101 -12.93 4.78 8.81
N LYS A 102 -12.18 5.49 7.98
CA LYS A 102 -12.30 6.93 7.80
C LYS A 102 -13.44 7.26 6.83
N LYS A 103 -14.17 8.34 7.13
CA LYS A 103 -15.29 8.83 6.32
C LYS A 103 -14.79 9.88 5.33
N ALA A 104 -15.33 9.85 4.10
CA ALA A 104 -15.12 10.90 3.13
C ALA A 104 -15.66 12.24 3.66
N ASP A 105 -15.08 13.34 3.23
CA ASP A 105 -15.42 14.73 3.57
C ASP A 105 -15.27 15.14 5.04
N LEU A 106 -14.88 14.19 5.91
CA LEU A 106 -14.56 14.45 7.32
C LEU A 106 -13.09 14.14 7.63
N ASP A 107 -12.61 13.00 7.16
CA ASP A 107 -11.28 12.48 7.50
C ASP A 107 -10.31 12.55 6.31
N PHE A 108 -10.81 12.76 5.10
CA PHE A 108 -10.03 12.99 3.86
C PHE A 108 -10.93 13.63 2.81
N PHE A 109 -10.37 14.53 2.00
CA PHE A 109 -11.13 15.32 1.04
C PHE A 109 -11.01 14.83 -0.40
N ASP A 110 -9.86 14.28 -0.77
CA ASP A 110 -9.60 13.88 -2.15
C ASP A 110 -8.72 12.64 -2.21
N THR A 111 -9.16 11.66 -3.00
CA THR A 111 -8.46 10.38 -3.17
C THR A 111 -8.21 10.05 -4.64
N PHE A 112 -8.59 10.96 -5.54
CA PHE A 112 -8.45 10.70 -6.96
C PHE A 112 -6.97 10.67 -7.35
N SER A 113 -6.57 9.57 -7.97
CA SER A 113 -5.28 9.42 -8.63
C SER A 113 -5.53 8.96 -10.05
N PRO A 114 -5.00 9.65 -11.08
CA PRO A 114 -5.19 9.24 -12.46
C PRO A 114 -4.61 7.86 -12.71
N VAL A 115 -5.39 7.02 -13.39
CA VAL A 115 -4.97 5.68 -13.79
C VAL A 115 -5.10 5.55 -15.30
N THR A 116 -3.99 5.29 -15.96
CA THR A 116 -3.94 5.10 -17.41
C THR A 116 -3.97 3.60 -17.74
N ARG A 117 -4.69 3.26 -18.82
CA ARG A 117 -4.70 1.87 -19.32
C ARG A 117 -3.31 1.48 -19.83
N ILE A 118 -2.85 0.28 -19.50
CA ILE A 118 -1.54 -0.23 -19.92
C ILE A 118 -1.34 -0.20 -21.45
N ILE A 119 -2.43 -0.39 -22.22
CA ILE A 119 -2.39 -0.32 -23.68
C ILE A 119 -2.03 1.10 -24.14
N SER A 120 -2.58 2.14 -23.52
CA SER A 120 -2.26 3.54 -23.84
C SER A 120 -0.81 3.87 -23.52
N ILE A 121 -0.29 3.36 -22.41
CA ILE A 121 1.13 3.52 -22.03
C ILE A 121 2.04 2.86 -23.09
N ARG A 122 1.74 1.61 -23.47
CA ARG A 122 2.51 0.87 -24.48
C ARG A 122 2.49 1.56 -25.84
N LEU A 123 1.35 2.11 -26.25
CA LEU A 123 1.22 2.87 -27.48
C LEU A 123 2.08 4.14 -27.47
N LEU A 124 2.02 4.93 -26.40
CA LEU A 124 2.85 6.13 -26.26
C LEU A 124 4.35 5.82 -26.27
N ILE A 125 4.76 4.74 -25.59
CA ILE A 125 6.15 4.27 -25.60
C ILE A 125 6.58 3.89 -27.02
N ALA A 126 5.74 3.13 -27.76
CA ALA A 126 6.06 2.73 -29.13
C ALA A 126 6.17 3.95 -30.07
N ILE A 127 5.29 4.94 -29.93
CA ILE A 127 5.33 6.19 -30.69
C ILE A 127 6.60 6.99 -30.35
N ALA A 128 6.92 7.16 -29.07
CA ALA A 128 8.11 7.88 -28.63
C ALA A 128 9.41 7.24 -29.14
N ALA A 129 9.48 5.91 -29.11
CA ALA A 129 10.64 5.18 -29.64
C ALA A 129 10.74 5.28 -31.17
N ALA A 130 9.61 5.11 -31.90
CA ALA A 130 9.62 5.04 -33.36
C ALA A 130 9.79 6.40 -34.04
N ILE A 131 9.20 7.46 -33.46
CA ILE A 131 9.18 8.80 -34.12
C ILE A 131 10.29 9.70 -33.59
N PHE A 132 10.57 9.64 -32.29
CA PHE A 132 11.49 10.56 -31.61
C PHE A 132 12.84 9.92 -31.26
N ASP A 133 13.09 8.67 -31.64
CA ASP A 133 14.30 7.91 -31.26
C ASP A 133 14.60 8.01 -29.75
N SER A 134 13.55 8.06 -28.93
CA SER A 134 13.65 8.29 -27.50
C SER A 134 14.18 7.03 -26.79
N LYS A 135 15.12 7.25 -25.87
CA LYS A 135 15.57 6.18 -24.95
C LYS A 135 14.54 5.96 -23.88
N ILE A 136 14.16 4.70 -23.67
CA ILE A 136 13.16 4.30 -22.69
C ILE A 136 13.86 3.71 -21.47
N HIS A 137 13.59 4.28 -20.30
CA HIS A 137 14.06 3.77 -19.01
C HIS A 137 12.88 3.25 -18.20
N GLN A 138 12.99 2.03 -17.70
CA GLN A 138 12.05 1.47 -16.74
C GLN A 138 12.65 1.55 -15.34
N MET A 139 11.93 2.19 -14.43
CA MET A 139 12.33 2.34 -13.03
C MET A 139 11.22 1.84 -12.12
N ASP A 140 11.61 1.20 -11.01
CA ASP A 140 10.68 0.81 -9.93
C ASP A 140 10.97 1.66 -8.70
N VAL A 141 9.92 2.23 -8.12
CA VAL A 141 10.04 3.08 -6.94
C VAL A 141 9.80 2.25 -5.69
N LYS A 142 10.82 2.12 -4.88
CA LYS A 142 10.70 1.48 -3.56
C LYS A 142 9.85 2.35 -2.64
N THR A 143 9.00 1.69 -1.84
CA THR A 143 8.20 2.35 -0.79
C THR A 143 7.35 3.54 -1.28
N VAL A 144 6.72 3.36 -2.44
CA VAL A 144 5.98 4.38 -3.19
C VAL A 144 5.15 5.31 -2.29
N PHE A 145 4.28 4.75 -1.44
CA PHE A 145 3.39 5.56 -0.61
C PHE A 145 4.10 6.29 0.53
N LEU A 146 5.23 5.74 1.05
CA LEU A 146 5.99 6.40 2.10
C LEU A 146 6.69 7.68 1.63
N ASN A 147 6.73 7.91 0.31
CA ASN A 147 7.24 9.16 -0.24
C ASN A 147 6.20 10.30 -0.22
N GLY A 148 4.89 9.99 -0.14
CA GLY A 148 3.83 10.99 -0.09
C GLY A 148 3.76 11.66 1.29
N ASP A 149 3.69 12.99 1.33
CA ASP A 149 3.50 13.74 2.56
C ASP A 149 2.01 13.81 2.92
N LEU A 150 1.67 13.63 4.20
CA LEU A 150 0.30 13.77 4.67
C LEU A 150 0.03 15.21 5.06
N LYS A 151 -1.09 15.75 4.57
CA LYS A 151 -1.60 17.07 4.94
C LYS A 151 -2.55 16.99 6.16
N GLU A 152 -3.20 15.85 6.34
CA GLU A 152 -4.16 15.60 7.39
C GLU A 152 -3.51 14.99 8.64
N GLU A 153 -4.03 15.31 9.81
CA GLU A 153 -3.61 14.68 11.05
C GLU A 153 -4.23 13.29 11.20
N ILE A 154 -3.39 12.28 11.18
CA ILE A 154 -3.80 10.88 11.32
C ILE A 154 -3.04 10.24 12.47
N PHE A 155 -3.80 9.74 13.45
CA PHE A 155 -3.27 8.99 14.58
C PHE A 155 -3.54 7.50 14.38
N MET A 156 -2.51 6.67 14.51
CA MET A 156 -2.55 5.24 14.26
C MET A 156 -2.02 4.48 15.49
N ASP A 157 -2.60 3.32 15.75
CA ASP A 157 -2.06 2.37 16.73
C ASP A 157 -0.62 2.00 16.39
N LYS A 158 0.17 1.75 17.41
CA LYS A 158 1.53 1.20 17.21
C LYS A 158 1.45 -0.19 16.55
N PRO A 159 2.41 -0.50 15.64
CA PRO A 159 2.48 -1.82 15.06
C PRO A 159 2.67 -2.90 16.13
N LYS A 160 1.88 -3.95 16.06
CA LYS A 160 1.99 -5.09 16.98
C LYS A 160 3.40 -5.68 16.92
N GLY A 161 4.00 -5.92 18.10
CA GLY A 161 5.36 -6.43 18.24
C GLY A 161 6.45 -5.36 18.28
N PHE A 162 6.11 -4.07 18.13
CA PHE A 162 7.06 -2.96 18.12
C PHE A 162 6.61 -1.82 19.07
N VAL A 163 6.35 -2.19 20.32
CA VAL A 163 6.04 -1.24 21.38
C VAL A 163 7.26 -1.11 22.29
N GLU A 164 7.82 0.10 22.36
CA GLU A 164 8.95 0.39 23.25
C GLU A 164 8.46 0.50 24.69
N LEU A 165 9.30 0.00 25.61
CA LEU A 165 9.05 0.11 27.05
C LEU A 165 8.96 1.58 27.48
N GLY A 166 7.93 1.90 28.27
CA GLY A 166 7.68 3.26 28.76
C GLY A 166 6.95 4.18 27.75
N GLN A 167 6.58 3.66 26.59
CA GLN A 167 5.82 4.42 25.59
C GLN A 167 4.48 3.78 25.25
N GLU A 168 3.95 2.93 26.11
CA GLU A 168 2.74 2.14 25.87
C GLU A 168 1.51 3.03 25.59
N SER A 169 1.40 4.18 26.22
CA SER A 169 0.29 5.13 26.06
C SER A 169 0.34 5.96 24.78
N LYS A 170 1.52 6.07 24.16
CA LYS A 170 1.69 6.90 22.95
C LYS A 170 1.13 6.23 21.70
N VAL A 171 0.77 7.07 20.73
CA VAL A 171 0.26 6.69 19.42
C VAL A 171 1.19 7.20 18.30
N CYS A 172 1.08 6.60 17.12
CA CYS A 172 1.81 7.03 15.93
C CYS A 172 1.05 8.17 15.24
N LYS A 173 1.52 9.41 15.31
CA LYS A 173 1.07 10.49 14.43
C LYS A 173 1.75 10.31 13.07
N LEU A 174 1.01 9.97 12.03
CA LEU A 174 1.56 9.77 10.69
C LEU A 174 2.04 11.11 10.11
N THR A 175 3.22 11.11 9.53
CA THR A 175 3.81 12.24 8.80
C THR A 175 3.90 11.96 7.30
N LYS A 176 3.88 10.68 6.93
CA LYS A 176 3.91 10.20 5.55
C LYS A 176 2.72 9.31 5.26
N SER A 177 2.36 9.21 3.99
CA SER A 177 1.36 8.26 3.54
C SER A 177 1.77 6.82 3.83
N LEU A 178 0.80 5.98 4.13
CA LEU A 178 1.00 4.57 4.44
C LEU A 178 0.01 3.73 3.61
N TYR A 179 0.39 2.48 3.34
CA TYR A 179 -0.50 1.52 2.71
C TYR A 179 -1.83 1.43 3.47
N GLY A 180 -2.93 1.37 2.73
CA GLY A 180 -4.29 1.29 3.28
C GLY A 180 -4.96 2.64 3.54
N LEU A 181 -4.24 3.76 3.48
CA LEU A 181 -4.86 5.08 3.46
C LEU A 181 -5.44 5.36 2.07
N LYS A 182 -6.67 5.88 2.02
CA LYS A 182 -7.37 6.15 0.76
C LYS A 182 -6.71 7.24 -0.07
N GLN A 183 -6.09 8.23 0.57
CA GLN A 183 -5.38 9.33 -0.06
C GLN A 183 -3.94 9.01 -0.49
N ALA A 184 -3.39 7.86 -0.08
CA ALA A 184 -1.99 7.53 -0.36
C ALA A 184 -1.64 7.52 -1.86
N PRO A 185 -2.47 6.99 -2.79
CA PRO A 185 -2.19 7.04 -4.21
C PRO A 185 -2.10 8.47 -4.74
N LYS A 186 -3.00 9.36 -4.30
CA LYS A 186 -2.99 10.76 -4.70
C LYS A 186 -1.75 11.50 -4.20
N GLN A 187 -1.40 11.33 -2.92
CA GLN A 187 -0.22 11.97 -2.33
C GLN A 187 1.08 11.56 -3.04
N TRP A 188 1.16 10.29 -3.44
CA TRP A 188 2.26 9.83 -4.28
C TRP A 188 2.27 10.50 -5.65
N HIS A 189 1.11 10.55 -6.32
CA HIS A 189 0.98 11.15 -7.65
C HIS A 189 1.37 12.63 -7.63
N GLU A 190 0.86 13.42 -6.68
CA GLU A 190 1.23 14.83 -6.52
C GLU A 190 2.74 15.01 -6.39
N LYS A 191 3.38 14.13 -5.62
CA LYS A 191 4.84 14.20 -5.43
C LYS A 191 5.60 13.76 -6.66
N PHE A 192 5.15 12.74 -7.34
CA PHE A 192 5.74 12.28 -8.60
C PHE A 192 5.69 13.37 -9.67
N ASP A 193 4.53 13.99 -9.87
CA ASP A 193 4.34 15.08 -10.83
C ASP A 193 5.28 16.26 -10.53
N PHE A 194 5.39 16.63 -9.26
CA PHE A 194 6.29 17.73 -8.86
C PHE A 194 7.76 17.52 -9.27
N TYR A 195 8.23 16.27 -9.33
CA TYR A 195 9.60 15.95 -9.72
C TYR A 195 9.76 15.69 -11.22
N MET A 196 8.66 15.46 -11.95
CA MET A 196 8.69 15.12 -13.38
C MET A 196 8.41 16.33 -14.28
N ILE A 197 7.87 17.41 -13.73
CA ILE A 197 7.62 18.69 -14.41
C ILE A 197 8.73 19.68 -14.08
#